data_c08f3b41b9154d6810a4989bad49b563
#
_entry.id   c08f3b41b9154d6810a4989bad49b563
#
_cell.length_a   1.000
_cell.length_b   1.000
_cell.length_c   1.000
_cell.angle_alpha   90.00
_cell.angle_beta   90.00
_cell.angle_gamma   90.00
#
_symmetry.space_group_name_H-M   'P 1'
#
loop_
_entity.id
_entity.type
_entity.pdbx_description
1 polymer ?
#
loop_
_entity_poly.entity_id
_entity_poly.type
_entity_poly.pdbx_seq_one_letter_code
_entity_poly.pdbx_strand_id
1 'polypeptide(L)'
;MILDKIKKPNDIHKIPLAEFPQLAEEIRSFLIESVSRTGGHLASNLGVVELTLALHNVLDFPDDKLIWDVGHQAYTHKILTGRKGEFETLRKEGGLSGFPKRGESNCDSFDAGHSSDSISAGLGYVHARDLLGENYHVVSVIGDGALTGGMAYEALNNAAELETNFIIVLNDNNMSISPNVGGMSNYLSAIRTAEAYTGMKMSLNKAVKKIPRVGTAMVDAVRRTKSSIKQLFIPGMLFENMGLTYLGPVDGHNMRQMMRLFNEAKRVKGPVVVHVLTEKGRGYEPARQNPDMFHGIGPFDIKTGKPTQKKVCPGYTDVFADALCQVAAEEEKLVAITAAMPDGTGLKKFSQRFPDRFFDVGIAEEHAVSFAAGLALGGVVPVVAIYSSFLQRAVDQMLHDVCMQKLHVIFAVDRAGLVGADGETHQGNFDISYLSMMPGMTVMAPKNDWELKEMLRFAVKADGPVAIRYPRGNAYQGLQEYQTAVEMGKSEVLHSGCKVAVLALGSMVEICAEVCSELQKEGIDSTFVNVRFVKPLDTALLDQLARNHSLVVTVEENVQNGGFGQQVCGYMEEHHPGIQVLPVAIPDRFVPHGGVDSLRVQLGLSANAIAEKIKKISSSYSEGIRE
;
A
#
# COMPACT_ATOMS: atom_id res chain seq x y z
N MET A 1 28.85 -1.14 -22.29
CA MET A 1 27.83 -2.16 -21.99
C MET A 1 26.68 -2.04 -23.00
N ILE A 2 25.89 -3.09 -23.21
CA ILE A 2 24.71 -3.04 -24.09
C ILE A 2 23.69 -2.06 -23.52
N LEU A 3 23.54 -2.06 -22.20
CA LEU A 3 22.66 -1.15 -21.48
C LEU A 3 22.95 0.34 -21.74
N ASP A 4 24.19 0.70 -22.07
CA ASP A 4 24.55 2.11 -22.39
C ASP A 4 24.04 2.58 -23.76
N LYS A 5 23.58 1.64 -24.61
CA LYS A 5 22.95 1.95 -25.88
C LYS A 5 21.49 2.42 -25.70
N ILE A 6 20.86 2.18 -24.55
CA ILE A 6 19.49 2.56 -24.22
C ILE A 6 19.50 3.92 -23.53
N LYS A 7 19.04 4.96 -24.24
CA LYS A 7 18.99 6.36 -23.78
C LYS A 7 17.60 6.98 -23.83
N LYS A 8 16.69 6.38 -24.58
CA LYS A 8 15.33 6.87 -24.77
C LYS A 8 14.38 5.70 -25.09
N PRO A 9 13.06 5.90 -25.01
CA PRO A 9 12.07 4.89 -25.41
C PRO A 9 12.37 4.30 -26.79
N ASN A 10 12.08 3.01 -26.95
CA ASN A 10 12.23 2.22 -28.19
C ASN A 10 13.68 2.00 -28.66
N ASP A 11 14.70 2.44 -27.92
CA ASP A 11 16.09 2.10 -28.28
C ASP A 11 16.36 0.59 -28.21
N ILE A 12 15.56 -0.16 -27.45
CA ILE A 12 15.64 -1.63 -27.35
C ILE A 12 15.42 -2.30 -28.73
N HIS A 13 14.61 -1.71 -29.63
CA HIS A 13 14.36 -2.24 -30.96
C HIS A 13 15.62 -2.27 -31.84
N LYS A 14 16.65 -1.50 -31.49
CA LYS A 14 17.94 -1.46 -32.21
C LYS A 14 18.92 -2.52 -31.71
N ILE A 15 18.59 -3.22 -30.64
CA ILE A 15 19.46 -4.24 -30.03
C ILE A 15 19.12 -5.60 -30.62
N PRO A 16 20.11 -6.33 -31.15
CA PRO A 16 19.87 -7.69 -31.65
C PRO A 16 19.35 -8.62 -30.54
N LEU A 17 18.35 -9.45 -30.86
CA LEU A 17 17.77 -10.41 -29.90
C LEU A 17 18.80 -11.37 -29.29
N ALA A 18 19.92 -11.61 -29.96
CA ALA A 18 21.01 -12.42 -29.42
C ALA A 18 21.71 -11.75 -28.22
N GLU A 19 21.64 -10.43 -28.13
CA GLU A 19 22.26 -9.65 -27.04
C GLU A 19 21.34 -9.49 -25.81
N PHE A 20 20.05 -9.85 -25.90
CA PHE A 20 19.06 -9.68 -24.82
C PHE A 20 19.43 -10.43 -23.52
N PRO A 21 19.94 -11.67 -23.54
CA PRO A 21 20.38 -12.32 -22.30
C PRO A 21 21.45 -11.53 -21.55
N GLN A 22 22.42 -10.99 -22.29
CA GLN A 22 23.47 -10.14 -21.67
C GLN A 22 22.86 -8.81 -21.17
N LEU A 23 21.95 -8.19 -21.91
CA LEU A 23 21.26 -6.97 -21.48
C LEU A 23 20.47 -7.21 -20.19
N ALA A 24 19.80 -8.35 -20.06
CA ALA A 24 19.08 -8.71 -18.83
C ALA A 24 20.01 -8.79 -17.61
N GLU A 25 21.19 -9.40 -17.77
CA GLU A 25 22.19 -9.48 -16.69
C GLU A 25 22.80 -8.11 -16.35
N GLU A 26 23.05 -7.26 -17.35
CA GLU A 26 23.52 -5.89 -17.12
C GLU A 26 22.47 -5.05 -16.36
N ILE A 27 21.18 -5.20 -16.68
CA ILE A 27 20.08 -4.56 -15.95
C ILE A 27 20.00 -5.07 -14.51
N ARG A 28 20.07 -6.39 -14.28
CA ARG A 28 20.06 -6.95 -12.91
C ARG A 28 21.20 -6.42 -12.07
N SER A 29 22.41 -6.44 -12.62
CA SER A 29 23.59 -5.91 -11.92
C SER A 29 23.42 -4.45 -11.55
N PHE A 30 22.92 -3.64 -12.48
CA PHE A 30 22.64 -2.23 -12.26
C PHE A 30 21.56 -2.02 -11.17
N LEU A 31 20.47 -2.81 -11.18
CA LEU A 31 19.41 -2.74 -10.18
C LEU A 31 19.91 -3.11 -8.78
N ILE A 32 20.68 -4.20 -8.67
CA ILE A 32 21.27 -4.63 -7.38
C ILE A 32 22.19 -3.53 -6.84
N GLU A 33 23.05 -2.96 -7.67
CA GLU A 33 23.96 -1.90 -7.28
C GLU A 33 23.22 -0.62 -6.87
N SER A 34 22.26 -0.17 -7.65
CA SER A 34 21.50 1.04 -7.37
C SER A 34 20.66 0.91 -6.10
N VAL A 35 19.86 -0.16 -5.98
CA VAL A 35 18.98 -0.39 -4.82
C VAL A 35 19.77 -0.68 -3.54
N SER A 36 20.98 -1.26 -3.64
CA SER A 36 21.85 -1.43 -2.45
C SER A 36 22.21 -0.10 -1.79
N ARG A 37 22.26 1.00 -2.56
CA ARG A 37 22.59 2.35 -2.09
C ARG A 37 21.37 3.18 -1.69
N THR A 38 20.29 3.07 -2.45
CA THR A 38 19.09 3.91 -2.26
C THR A 38 18.00 3.25 -1.43
N GLY A 39 18.02 1.91 -1.32
CA GLY A 39 16.85 1.13 -0.97
C GLY A 39 15.84 1.06 -2.12
N GLY A 40 14.83 0.21 -1.99
CA GLY A 40 13.76 0.07 -2.99
C GLY A 40 13.19 -1.35 -3.07
N HIS A 41 12.42 -1.60 -4.14
CA HIS A 41 11.73 -2.86 -4.40
C HIS A 41 12.60 -3.77 -5.28
N LEU A 42 13.50 -4.57 -4.66
CA LEU A 42 14.50 -5.31 -5.43
C LEU A 42 13.97 -6.65 -5.98
N ALA A 43 13.42 -7.50 -5.12
CA ALA A 43 13.05 -8.87 -5.50
C ALA A 43 12.04 -8.93 -6.65
N SER A 44 11.02 -8.06 -6.61
CA SER A 44 9.99 -7.96 -7.65
C SER A 44 10.57 -7.50 -8.99
N ASN A 45 11.47 -6.51 -8.98
CA ASN A 45 12.13 -6.00 -10.19
C ASN A 45 13.05 -7.03 -10.83
N LEU A 46 13.84 -7.77 -10.05
CA LEU A 46 14.73 -8.81 -10.56
C LEU A 46 13.95 -9.94 -11.26
N GLY A 47 12.72 -10.21 -10.79
CA GLY A 47 11.86 -11.26 -11.35
C GLY A 47 11.27 -10.93 -12.72
N VAL A 48 11.14 -9.64 -13.07
CA VAL A 48 10.41 -9.21 -14.29
C VAL A 48 11.30 -8.56 -15.34
N VAL A 49 12.62 -8.71 -15.26
CA VAL A 49 13.55 -8.09 -16.23
C VAL A 49 13.25 -8.58 -17.64
N GLU A 50 13.20 -9.90 -17.87
CA GLU A 50 12.93 -10.46 -19.18
C GLU A 50 11.49 -10.19 -19.66
N LEU A 51 10.52 -10.22 -18.75
CA LEU A 51 9.14 -9.85 -19.05
C LEU A 51 9.07 -8.40 -19.58
N THR A 52 9.73 -7.47 -18.90
CA THR A 52 9.75 -6.05 -19.29
C THR A 52 10.48 -5.86 -20.62
N LEU A 53 11.62 -6.53 -20.84
CA LEU A 53 12.34 -6.51 -22.11
C LEU A 53 11.46 -7.04 -23.26
N ALA A 54 10.72 -8.13 -23.03
CA ALA A 54 9.83 -8.70 -24.03
C ALA A 54 8.66 -7.77 -24.37
N LEU A 55 8.05 -7.11 -23.37
CA LEU A 55 7.00 -6.12 -23.58
C LEU A 55 7.51 -4.91 -24.35
N HIS A 56 8.66 -4.35 -23.94
CA HIS A 56 9.27 -3.21 -24.65
C HIS A 56 9.75 -3.51 -26.05
N ASN A 57 9.98 -4.78 -26.39
CA ASN A 57 10.34 -5.17 -27.75
C ASN A 57 9.11 -5.28 -28.69
N VAL A 58 7.91 -5.47 -28.13
CA VAL A 58 6.68 -5.65 -28.91
C VAL A 58 5.74 -4.46 -28.89
N LEU A 59 5.99 -3.49 -28.01
CA LEU A 59 5.21 -2.28 -27.83
C LEU A 59 6.00 -1.04 -28.27
N ASP A 60 5.31 -0.04 -28.77
CA ASP A 60 5.87 1.24 -29.22
C ASP A 60 5.47 2.35 -28.22
N PHE A 61 6.46 2.91 -27.50
CA PHE A 61 6.22 3.95 -26.51
C PHE A 61 6.47 5.35 -27.10
N PRO A 62 5.66 6.37 -26.74
CA PRO A 62 4.59 6.37 -25.72
C PRO A 62 3.20 6.02 -26.26
N ASP A 63 3.06 5.59 -27.52
CA ASP A 63 1.76 5.39 -28.15
C ASP A 63 1.00 4.23 -27.49
N ASP A 64 1.60 3.05 -27.41
CA ASP A 64 1.05 1.91 -26.68
C ASP A 64 1.02 2.18 -25.16
N LYS A 65 -0.02 1.68 -24.47
CA LYS A 65 -0.24 1.93 -23.05
C LYS A 65 0.12 0.69 -22.23
N LEU A 66 1.07 0.87 -21.32
CA LEU A 66 1.49 -0.16 -20.36
C LEU A 66 1.17 0.28 -18.94
N ILE A 67 0.26 -0.43 -18.29
CA ILE A 67 -0.20 -0.15 -16.92
C ILE A 67 0.36 -1.24 -15.99
N TRP A 68 1.12 -0.84 -15.00
CA TRP A 68 1.67 -1.73 -13.99
C TRP A 68 0.79 -1.73 -12.76
N ASP A 69 0.26 -2.89 -12.37
CA ASP A 69 -0.44 -3.05 -11.09
C ASP A 69 0.52 -2.88 -9.93
N VAL A 70 0.17 -2.10 -8.91
CA VAL A 70 1.07 -1.60 -7.86
C VAL A 70 2.21 -0.75 -8.43
N GLY A 71 2.93 -1.24 -9.43
CA GLY A 71 4.02 -0.56 -10.11
C GLY A 71 5.38 -0.63 -9.43
N HIS A 72 5.50 -1.30 -8.28
CA HIS A 72 6.77 -1.48 -7.58
C HIS A 72 7.82 -2.30 -8.37
N GLN A 73 7.41 -3.02 -9.41
CA GLN A 73 8.24 -3.82 -10.32
C GLN A 73 8.65 -3.07 -11.60
N ALA A 74 8.41 -1.76 -11.70
CA ALA A 74 8.59 -0.99 -12.95
C ALA A 74 9.99 -0.38 -13.14
N TYR A 75 11.00 -0.77 -12.38
CA TYR A 75 12.35 -0.16 -12.50
C TYR A 75 12.99 -0.44 -13.85
N THR A 76 12.86 -1.65 -14.39
CA THR A 76 13.32 -1.98 -15.74
C THR A 76 12.61 -1.13 -16.81
N HIS A 77 11.30 -0.87 -16.64
CA HIS A 77 10.56 0.06 -17.50
C HIS A 77 11.14 1.47 -17.47
N LYS A 78 11.46 2.00 -16.27
CA LYS A 78 12.12 3.31 -16.12
C LYS A 78 13.49 3.35 -16.81
N ILE A 79 14.29 2.29 -16.70
CA ILE A 79 15.58 2.15 -17.39
C ILE A 79 15.38 2.19 -18.92
N LEU A 80 14.45 1.41 -19.46
CA LEU A 80 14.21 1.28 -20.90
C LEU A 80 13.57 2.53 -21.52
N THR A 81 12.99 3.40 -20.70
CA THR A 81 12.45 4.70 -21.11
C THR A 81 13.42 5.87 -20.92
N GLY A 82 14.71 5.58 -20.61
CA GLY A 82 15.81 6.55 -20.63
C GLY A 82 16.17 7.14 -19.26
N ARG A 83 15.50 6.74 -18.18
CA ARG A 83 15.71 7.29 -16.82
C ARG A 83 16.84 6.60 -16.01
N LYS A 84 17.67 5.75 -16.65
CA LYS A 84 18.80 5.06 -15.99
C LYS A 84 19.68 6.00 -15.17
N GLY A 85 19.97 7.19 -15.70
CA GLY A 85 20.86 8.17 -15.05
C GLY A 85 20.32 8.76 -13.75
N GLU A 86 19.03 8.61 -13.48
CA GLU A 86 18.34 9.17 -12.31
C GLU A 86 18.28 8.22 -11.12
N PHE A 87 18.71 6.96 -11.27
CA PHE A 87 18.59 5.93 -10.23
C PHE A 87 19.36 6.23 -8.93
N GLU A 88 20.36 7.13 -8.96
CA GLU A 88 21.02 7.59 -7.74
C GLU A 88 20.09 8.41 -6.84
N THR A 89 19.01 8.96 -7.41
CA THR A 89 17.99 9.74 -6.72
C THR A 89 16.71 8.93 -6.44
N LEU A 90 16.72 7.63 -6.72
CA LEU A 90 15.54 6.76 -6.55
C LEU A 90 15.00 6.85 -5.12
N ARG A 91 13.70 7.21 -4.99
CA ARG A 91 12.97 7.36 -3.72
C ARG A 91 13.52 8.47 -2.81
N LYS A 92 14.39 9.34 -3.32
CA LYS A 92 14.87 10.53 -2.62
C LYS A 92 14.04 11.75 -3.05
N GLU A 93 13.95 12.72 -2.18
CA GLU A 93 13.22 13.96 -2.42
C GLU A 93 13.64 14.64 -3.72
N GLY A 94 12.64 15.03 -4.53
CA GLY A 94 12.86 15.63 -5.86
C GLY A 94 13.49 14.72 -6.90
N GLY A 95 13.72 13.44 -6.57
CA GLY A 95 14.31 12.45 -7.44
C GLY A 95 13.28 11.48 -8.04
N LEU A 96 13.78 10.35 -8.54
CA LEU A 96 12.99 9.33 -9.22
C LEU A 96 12.07 8.59 -8.24
N SER A 97 10.78 8.51 -8.55
CA SER A 97 9.79 7.76 -7.77
C SER A 97 10.05 6.25 -7.81
N GLY A 98 9.70 5.55 -6.74
CA GLY A 98 9.69 4.08 -6.67
C GLY A 98 8.58 3.39 -7.47
N PHE A 99 7.66 4.18 -8.07
CA PHE A 99 6.50 3.72 -8.84
C PHE A 99 6.42 4.46 -10.17
N PRO A 100 5.68 3.95 -11.17
CA PRO A 100 5.35 4.72 -12.38
C PRO A 100 4.69 6.04 -12.02
N LYS A 101 5.09 7.12 -12.69
CA LYS A 101 4.59 8.47 -12.45
C LYS A 101 4.53 9.27 -13.75
N ARG A 102 3.32 9.63 -14.19
CA ARG A 102 3.07 10.36 -15.43
C ARG A 102 3.82 11.70 -15.51
N GLY A 103 4.05 12.31 -14.35
CA GLY A 103 4.86 13.53 -14.25
C GLY A 103 6.36 13.32 -14.51
N GLU A 104 6.87 12.09 -14.49
CA GLU A 104 8.27 11.77 -14.80
C GLU A 104 8.48 11.41 -16.27
N SER A 105 7.51 10.77 -16.91
CA SER A 105 7.63 10.29 -18.28
C SER A 105 6.26 10.11 -18.94
N ASN A 106 6.14 10.48 -20.22
CA ASN A 106 4.96 10.19 -21.03
C ASN A 106 4.81 8.68 -21.38
N CYS A 107 5.81 7.87 -21.05
CA CYS A 107 5.72 6.41 -21.16
C CYS A 107 5.05 5.76 -19.95
N ASP A 108 4.89 6.47 -18.84
CA ASP A 108 4.15 6.01 -17.67
C ASP A 108 2.67 6.31 -17.89
N SER A 109 1.88 5.29 -18.23
CA SER A 109 0.47 5.48 -18.63
C SER A 109 -0.45 5.76 -17.43
N PHE A 110 -0.07 5.35 -16.22
CA PHE A 110 -0.88 5.48 -15.01
C PHE A 110 0.00 5.65 -13.78
N ASP A 111 -0.37 6.57 -12.87
CA ASP A 111 0.29 6.74 -11.58
C ASP A 111 -0.13 5.59 -10.67
N ALA A 112 0.76 4.63 -10.45
CA ALA A 112 0.49 3.42 -9.70
C ALA A 112 1.06 3.49 -8.27
N GLY A 113 0.60 2.58 -7.42
CA GLY A 113 1.03 2.45 -6.01
C GLY A 113 0.17 1.48 -5.21
N HIS A 114 -1.12 1.43 -5.49
CA HIS A 114 -2.06 0.47 -4.92
C HIS A 114 -2.29 -0.72 -5.87
N SER A 115 -2.77 -1.84 -5.32
CA SER A 115 -3.00 -3.07 -6.07
C SER A 115 -4.37 -3.12 -6.73
N SER A 116 -4.53 -4.01 -7.72
CA SER A 116 -5.80 -4.46 -8.29
C SER A 116 -6.53 -3.44 -9.16
N ASP A 117 -5.91 -2.30 -9.51
CA ASP A 117 -6.50 -1.21 -10.30
C ASP A 117 -6.10 -1.23 -11.80
N SER A 118 -5.04 -1.95 -12.14
CA SER A 118 -4.45 -1.91 -13.49
C SER A 118 -5.40 -2.37 -14.60
N ILE A 119 -6.24 -3.39 -14.34
CA ILE A 119 -7.19 -3.90 -15.33
C ILE A 119 -8.30 -2.85 -15.56
N SER A 120 -8.83 -2.24 -14.48
CA SER A 120 -9.83 -1.17 -14.58
C SER A 120 -9.31 0.05 -15.35
N ALA A 121 -8.08 0.49 -15.02
CA ALA A 121 -7.44 1.59 -15.74
C ALA A 121 -7.18 1.24 -17.22
N GLY A 122 -6.77 -0.01 -17.49
CA GLY A 122 -6.60 -0.52 -18.84
C GLY A 122 -7.90 -0.54 -19.65
N LEU A 123 -9.01 -1.00 -19.05
CA LEU A 123 -10.33 -0.94 -19.66
C LEU A 123 -10.73 0.49 -20.04
N GLY A 124 -10.46 1.46 -19.16
CA GLY A 124 -10.69 2.87 -19.46
C GLY A 124 -9.93 3.33 -20.70
N TYR A 125 -8.65 2.94 -20.83
CA TYR A 125 -7.86 3.23 -22.03
C TYR A 125 -8.39 2.55 -23.29
N VAL A 126 -8.84 1.29 -23.20
CA VAL A 126 -9.45 0.56 -24.32
C VAL A 126 -10.69 1.27 -24.82
N HIS A 127 -11.62 1.61 -23.94
CA HIS A 127 -12.83 2.33 -24.30
C HIS A 127 -12.54 3.73 -24.87
N ALA A 128 -11.59 4.47 -24.30
CA ALA A 128 -11.17 5.77 -24.82
C ALA A 128 -10.60 5.66 -26.23
N ARG A 129 -9.68 4.70 -26.45
CA ARG A 129 -9.13 4.38 -27.79
C ARG A 129 -10.22 4.12 -28.80
N ASP A 130 -11.18 3.25 -28.46
CA ASP A 130 -12.24 2.82 -29.36
C ASP A 130 -13.21 3.97 -29.69
N LEU A 131 -13.57 4.79 -28.68
CA LEU A 131 -14.42 5.97 -28.85
C LEU A 131 -13.76 7.08 -29.69
N LEU A 132 -12.43 7.23 -29.57
CA LEU A 132 -11.66 8.22 -30.34
C LEU A 132 -11.23 7.72 -31.71
N GLY A 133 -11.45 6.43 -32.03
CA GLY A 133 -11.01 5.81 -33.28
C GLY A 133 -9.48 5.70 -33.39
N GLU A 134 -8.78 5.67 -32.25
CA GLU A 134 -7.33 5.50 -32.18
C GLU A 134 -6.94 4.01 -32.30
N ASN A 135 -5.66 3.75 -32.59
CA ASN A 135 -5.17 2.41 -32.84
C ASN A 135 -3.85 2.14 -32.10
N TYR A 136 -3.91 2.05 -30.78
CA TYR A 136 -2.78 1.65 -29.93
C TYR A 136 -3.15 0.41 -29.11
N HIS A 137 -2.13 -0.31 -28.64
CA HIS A 137 -2.34 -1.46 -27.77
C HIS A 137 -2.39 -1.00 -26.31
N VAL A 138 -3.23 -1.69 -25.52
CA VAL A 138 -3.32 -1.51 -24.08
C VAL A 138 -2.93 -2.80 -23.39
N VAL A 139 -1.96 -2.72 -22.49
CA VAL A 139 -1.44 -3.84 -21.72
C VAL A 139 -1.49 -3.52 -20.23
N SER A 140 -2.20 -4.31 -19.44
CA SER A 140 -2.16 -4.27 -17.99
C SER A 140 -1.35 -5.44 -17.45
N VAL A 141 -0.35 -5.17 -16.59
CA VAL A 141 0.46 -6.21 -15.94
C VAL A 141 0.04 -6.30 -14.48
N ILE A 142 -0.61 -7.40 -14.13
CA ILE A 142 -1.09 -7.66 -12.76
C ILE A 142 -0.37 -8.86 -12.14
N GLY A 143 0.04 -8.73 -10.88
CA GLY A 143 0.59 -9.83 -10.10
C GLY A 143 -0.48 -10.80 -9.62
N ASP A 144 -0.11 -12.05 -9.39
CA ASP A 144 -0.98 -13.10 -8.85
C ASP A 144 -1.55 -12.76 -7.46
N GLY A 145 -0.78 -12.04 -6.63
CA GLY A 145 -1.28 -11.50 -5.36
C GLY A 145 -2.33 -10.41 -5.57
N ALA A 146 -2.09 -9.44 -6.46
CA ALA A 146 -3.03 -8.36 -6.76
C ALA A 146 -4.32 -8.87 -7.44
N LEU A 147 -4.25 -10.00 -8.14
CA LEU A 147 -5.42 -10.65 -8.72
C LEU A 147 -6.41 -11.17 -7.65
N THR A 148 -6.02 -11.27 -6.38
CA THR A 148 -6.94 -11.68 -5.30
C THR A 148 -7.87 -10.55 -4.84
N GLY A 149 -7.61 -9.30 -5.22
CA GLY A 149 -8.44 -8.15 -4.86
C GLY A 149 -9.77 -8.13 -5.63
N GLY A 150 -10.85 -7.70 -4.97
CA GLY A 150 -12.20 -7.67 -5.54
C GLY A 150 -12.30 -6.86 -6.83
N MET A 151 -11.67 -5.67 -6.87
CA MET A 151 -11.68 -4.79 -8.04
C MET A 151 -11.09 -5.46 -9.31
N ALA A 152 -10.10 -6.35 -9.16
CA ALA A 152 -9.58 -7.12 -10.29
C ALA A 152 -10.64 -8.04 -10.91
N TYR A 153 -11.49 -8.67 -10.08
CA TYR A 153 -12.62 -9.51 -10.56
C TYR A 153 -13.71 -8.68 -11.21
N GLU A 154 -14.04 -7.53 -10.64
CA GLU A 154 -14.99 -6.58 -11.25
C GLU A 154 -14.52 -6.15 -12.63
N ALA A 155 -13.23 -5.83 -12.76
CA ALA A 155 -12.63 -5.45 -14.02
C ALA A 155 -12.59 -6.61 -15.03
N LEU A 156 -12.24 -7.83 -14.61
CA LEU A 156 -12.26 -9.02 -15.47
C LEU A 156 -13.68 -9.33 -15.95
N ASN A 157 -14.69 -9.19 -15.08
CA ASN A 157 -16.09 -9.38 -15.45
C ASN A 157 -16.53 -8.39 -16.54
N ASN A 158 -16.13 -7.12 -16.41
CA ASN A 158 -16.42 -6.12 -17.44
C ASN A 158 -15.59 -6.33 -18.72
N ALA A 159 -14.32 -6.75 -18.58
CA ALA A 159 -13.45 -7.02 -19.73
C ALA A 159 -14.01 -8.12 -20.64
N ALA A 160 -14.74 -9.08 -20.07
CA ALA A 160 -15.34 -10.19 -20.81
C ALA A 160 -16.31 -9.76 -21.94
N GLU A 161 -16.88 -8.56 -21.85
CA GLU A 161 -17.80 -8.00 -22.84
C GLU A 161 -17.09 -7.26 -24.00
N LEU A 162 -15.76 -7.11 -23.96
CA LEU A 162 -15.02 -6.42 -25.00
C LEU A 162 -14.98 -7.20 -26.32
N GLU A 163 -15.25 -6.50 -27.41
CA GLU A 163 -15.05 -7.02 -28.79
C GLU A 163 -13.72 -6.58 -29.41
N THR A 164 -12.96 -5.73 -28.70
CA THR A 164 -11.69 -5.14 -29.14
C THR A 164 -10.52 -5.62 -28.28
N ASN A 165 -9.29 -5.50 -28.79
CA ASN A 165 -8.10 -6.03 -28.14
C ASN A 165 -7.79 -5.33 -26.81
N PHE A 166 -7.63 -6.14 -25.77
CA PHE A 166 -7.08 -5.76 -24.48
C PHE A 166 -6.17 -6.88 -23.95
N ILE A 167 -4.93 -6.59 -23.60
CA ILE A 167 -3.96 -7.58 -23.13
C ILE A 167 -3.79 -7.45 -21.62
N ILE A 168 -4.07 -8.52 -20.90
CA ILE A 168 -3.86 -8.64 -19.46
C ILE A 168 -2.72 -9.64 -19.22
N VAL A 169 -1.59 -9.18 -18.73
CA VAL A 169 -0.44 -10.03 -18.39
C VAL A 169 -0.53 -10.41 -16.92
N LEU A 170 -0.84 -11.68 -16.66
CA LEU A 170 -0.78 -12.24 -15.32
C LEU A 170 0.65 -12.67 -15.01
N ASN A 171 1.33 -11.88 -14.20
CA ASN A 171 2.68 -12.16 -13.68
C ASN A 171 2.59 -13.03 -12.43
N ASP A 172 2.75 -14.34 -12.58
CA ASP A 172 2.60 -15.32 -11.52
C ASP A 172 3.97 -15.75 -10.96
N ASN A 173 4.24 -15.39 -9.72
CA ASN A 173 5.44 -15.80 -8.99
C ASN A 173 5.14 -16.48 -7.64
N ASN A 174 3.85 -16.79 -7.37
CA ASN A 174 3.35 -17.41 -6.14
C ASN A 174 3.47 -16.56 -4.88
N MET A 175 3.70 -15.26 -5.02
CA MET A 175 3.95 -14.38 -3.89
C MET A 175 3.36 -12.99 -4.10
N SER A 176 2.73 -12.46 -3.05
CA SER A 176 2.54 -11.03 -2.84
C SER A 176 3.74 -10.43 -2.07
N ILE A 177 3.55 -9.81 -0.93
CA ILE A 177 4.62 -9.57 0.04
C ILE A 177 5.01 -10.91 0.68
N SER A 178 4.04 -11.70 1.11
CA SER A 178 4.15 -13.07 1.62
C SER A 178 3.63 -14.09 0.59
N PRO A 179 3.77 -15.41 0.82
CA PRO A 179 3.13 -16.42 -0.02
C PRO A 179 1.62 -16.17 -0.13
N ASN A 180 1.09 -16.29 -1.34
CA ASN A 180 -0.33 -16.05 -1.58
C ASN A 180 -1.21 -17.08 -0.87
N VAL A 181 -2.40 -16.65 -0.45
CA VAL A 181 -3.40 -17.46 0.27
C VAL A 181 -4.69 -17.63 -0.56
N GLY A 182 -5.49 -18.62 -0.19
CA GLY A 182 -6.84 -18.81 -0.72
C GLY A 182 -6.94 -19.65 -1.99
N GLY A 183 -8.18 -19.78 -2.49
CA GLY A 183 -8.54 -20.66 -3.61
C GLY A 183 -7.89 -20.29 -4.93
N MET A 184 -7.71 -18.98 -5.21
CA MET A 184 -7.04 -18.51 -6.44
C MET A 184 -5.56 -18.91 -6.44
N SER A 185 -4.86 -18.79 -5.33
CA SER A 185 -3.47 -19.24 -5.20
C SER A 185 -3.34 -20.75 -5.46
N ASN A 186 -4.27 -21.53 -4.91
CA ASN A 186 -4.31 -22.99 -5.14
C ASN A 186 -4.58 -23.30 -6.63
N TYR A 187 -5.49 -22.57 -7.27
CA TYR A 187 -5.79 -22.72 -8.69
C TYR A 187 -4.57 -22.42 -9.57
N LEU A 188 -3.89 -21.29 -9.35
CA LEU A 188 -2.69 -20.92 -10.09
C LEU A 188 -1.53 -21.90 -9.82
N SER A 189 -1.39 -22.39 -8.58
CA SER A 189 -0.41 -23.42 -8.22
C SER A 189 -0.65 -24.74 -8.96
N ALA A 190 -1.91 -25.15 -9.12
CA ALA A 190 -2.27 -26.33 -9.90
C ALA A 190 -1.91 -26.17 -11.39
N ILE A 191 -2.08 -24.97 -11.95
CA ILE A 191 -1.67 -24.65 -13.33
C ILE A 191 -0.15 -24.77 -13.49
N ARG A 192 0.64 -24.25 -12.53
CA ARG A 192 2.11 -24.29 -12.58
C ARG A 192 2.66 -25.72 -12.50
N THR A 193 2.06 -26.56 -11.68
CA THR A 193 2.52 -27.95 -11.45
C THR A 193 2.09 -28.92 -12.53
N ALA A 194 1.15 -28.52 -13.40
CA ALA A 194 0.68 -29.33 -14.53
C ALA A 194 1.68 -29.36 -15.70
N GLU A 195 2.98 -29.57 -15.43
CA GLU A 195 4.04 -29.68 -16.47
C GLU A 195 3.75 -30.76 -17.53
N ALA A 196 2.97 -31.77 -17.22
CA ALA A 196 2.51 -32.80 -18.16
C ALA A 196 1.61 -32.25 -19.28
N TYR A 197 1.12 -31.02 -19.17
CA TYR A 197 0.05 -30.51 -20.05
C TYR A 197 0.55 -29.85 -21.34
N THR A 198 1.72 -29.21 -21.36
CA THR A 198 2.30 -28.64 -22.59
C THR A 198 2.64 -29.72 -23.62
N GLY A 199 3.08 -30.89 -23.17
CA GLY A 199 3.29 -32.07 -24.02
C GLY A 199 1.98 -32.70 -24.56
N MET A 200 0.92 -32.71 -23.74
CA MET A 200 -0.35 -33.36 -24.05
C MET A 200 -1.24 -32.54 -25.00
N LYS A 201 -1.27 -31.21 -24.89
CA LYS A 201 -2.02 -30.32 -25.79
C LYS A 201 -1.45 -30.38 -27.24
N MET A 202 -0.14 -30.48 -27.39
CA MET A 202 0.50 -30.70 -28.70
C MET A 202 0.24 -32.12 -29.27
N SER A 203 0.16 -33.14 -28.42
CA SER A 203 -0.14 -34.50 -28.82
C SER A 203 -1.62 -34.72 -29.18
N LEU A 204 -2.56 -34.11 -28.41
CA LEU A 204 -4.00 -34.18 -28.68
C LEU A 204 -4.38 -33.45 -29.99
N ASN A 205 -3.82 -32.28 -30.28
CA ASN A 205 -4.05 -31.58 -31.56
C ASN A 205 -3.48 -32.36 -32.77
N LYS A 206 -2.40 -33.11 -32.56
CA LYS A 206 -1.87 -34.03 -33.60
C LYS A 206 -2.72 -35.32 -33.77
N ALA A 207 -3.28 -35.82 -32.64
CA ALA A 207 -4.13 -37.03 -32.67
C ALA A 207 -5.51 -36.75 -33.26
N VAL A 208 -6.15 -35.63 -32.91
CA VAL A 208 -7.48 -35.23 -33.43
C VAL A 208 -7.45 -34.98 -34.95
N LYS A 209 -6.32 -34.50 -35.51
CA LYS A 209 -6.15 -34.33 -36.97
C LYS A 209 -5.96 -35.65 -37.75
N LYS A 210 -5.81 -36.79 -37.06
CA LYS A 210 -5.57 -38.10 -37.66
C LYS A 210 -6.77 -39.07 -37.65
N ILE A 211 -7.96 -38.66 -37.13
CA ILE A 211 -9.14 -39.55 -37.10
C ILE A 211 -10.03 -39.26 -38.31
N PRO A 212 -10.25 -40.26 -39.22
CA PRO A 212 -11.19 -40.13 -40.29
C PRO A 212 -12.64 -40.18 -39.79
N ARG A 213 -13.49 -39.34 -40.33
CA ARG A 213 -14.95 -39.20 -40.24
C ARG A 213 -15.68 -40.27 -39.40
N VAL A 214 -16.15 -39.89 -38.20
CA VAL A 214 -17.12 -40.61 -37.40
C VAL A 214 -18.32 -39.72 -37.13
N GLY A 215 -19.55 -40.26 -37.22
CA GLY A 215 -20.81 -39.53 -37.32
C GLY A 215 -21.16 -38.65 -36.08
N THR A 216 -22.03 -37.70 -36.36
CA THR A 216 -22.40 -36.56 -35.47
C THR A 216 -22.92 -36.94 -34.09
N ALA A 217 -23.58 -38.09 -33.90
CA ALA A 217 -24.11 -38.53 -32.59
C ALA A 217 -23.02 -38.96 -31.59
N MET A 218 -21.87 -39.46 -32.09
CA MET A 218 -20.73 -39.84 -31.23
C MET A 218 -19.89 -38.61 -30.82
N VAL A 219 -19.94 -37.56 -31.63
CA VAL A 219 -19.29 -36.28 -31.36
C VAL A 219 -19.96 -35.56 -30.17
N ASP A 220 -21.29 -35.63 -30.03
CA ASP A 220 -22.02 -34.99 -28.92
C ASP A 220 -21.90 -35.79 -27.62
N ALA A 221 -21.83 -37.12 -27.65
CA ALA A 221 -21.53 -37.94 -26.47
C ALA A 221 -20.09 -37.72 -25.96
N VAL A 222 -19.13 -37.67 -26.89
CA VAL A 222 -17.72 -37.36 -26.59
C VAL A 222 -17.55 -35.90 -26.16
N ARG A 223 -18.36 -34.96 -26.66
CA ARG A 223 -18.39 -33.58 -26.19
C ARG A 223 -18.86 -33.46 -24.72
N ARG A 224 -19.94 -34.14 -24.34
CA ARG A 224 -20.45 -34.14 -22.94
C ARG A 224 -19.50 -34.85 -22.00
N THR A 225 -18.92 -35.97 -22.37
CA THR A 225 -17.92 -36.69 -21.53
C THR A 225 -16.59 -35.94 -21.48
N LYS A 226 -16.16 -35.30 -22.59
CA LYS A 226 -14.99 -34.42 -22.62
C LYS A 226 -15.19 -33.16 -21.77
N SER A 227 -16.40 -32.57 -21.71
CA SER A 227 -16.64 -31.38 -20.89
C SER A 227 -16.47 -31.67 -19.39
N SER A 228 -16.95 -32.83 -18.93
CA SER A 228 -16.85 -33.23 -17.50
C SER A 228 -15.42 -33.61 -17.08
N ILE A 229 -14.65 -34.25 -17.98
CA ILE A 229 -13.23 -34.56 -17.73
C ILE A 229 -12.35 -33.34 -17.99
N LYS A 230 -12.73 -32.47 -18.95
CA LYS A 230 -12.05 -31.19 -19.20
C LYS A 230 -12.15 -30.21 -18.04
N GLN A 231 -13.27 -30.20 -17.32
CA GLN A 231 -13.49 -29.32 -16.15
C GLN A 231 -12.54 -29.60 -14.98
N LEU A 232 -11.95 -30.78 -14.92
CA LEU A 232 -11.06 -31.18 -13.81
C LEU A 232 -9.57 -30.84 -14.01
N PHE A 233 -9.10 -30.55 -15.26
CA PHE A 233 -7.65 -30.55 -15.53
C PHE A 233 -7.13 -29.55 -16.60
N ILE A 234 -7.90 -28.53 -17.03
CA ILE A 234 -7.38 -27.59 -18.05
C ILE A 234 -6.96 -26.26 -17.42
N PRO A 235 -5.66 -25.89 -17.45
CA PRO A 235 -5.20 -24.55 -17.06
C PRO A 235 -5.95 -23.45 -17.84
N GLY A 236 -6.30 -22.36 -17.13
CA GLY A 236 -6.95 -21.20 -17.76
C GLY A 236 -8.46 -21.27 -17.91
N MET A 237 -9.11 -22.38 -17.55
CA MET A 237 -10.58 -22.52 -17.71
C MET A 237 -11.39 -21.45 -16.97
N LEU A 238 -10.92 -20.92 -15.85
CA LEU A 238 -11.60 -19.83 -15.16
C LEU A 238 -11.74 -18.62 -16.09
N PHE A 239 -10.66 -18.18 -16.69
CA PHE A 239 -10.65 -17.02 -17.60
C PHE A 239 -11.45 -17.29 -18.88
N GLU A 240 -11.29 -18.50 -19.46
CA GLU A 240 -12.06 -18.91 -20.66
C GLU A 240 -13.56 -18.99 -20.38
N ASN A 241 -13.97 -19.46 -19.20
CA ASN A 241 -15.38 -19.52 -18.80
C ASN A 241 -15.96 -18.13 -18.53
N MET A 242 -15.13 -17.15 -18.15
CA MET A 242 -15.52 -15.75 -18.04
C MET A 242 -15.61 -15.03 -19.40
N GLY A 243 -15.16 -15.65 -20.50
CA GLY A 243 -15.18 -15.05 -21.84
C GLY A 243 -13.85 -14.44 -22.28
N LEU A 244 -12.77 -14.58 -21.52
CA LEU A 244 -11.44 -14.09 -21.89
C LEU A 244 -10.66 -15.18 -22.63
N THR A 245 -9.88 -14.80 -23.64
CA THR A 245 -8.92 -15.72 -24.27
C THR A 245 -7.75 -15.96 -23.30
N TYR A 246 -7.40 -17.22 -23.06
CA TYR A 246 -6.26 -17.55 -22.20
C TYR A 246 -5.09 -18.08 -23.02
N LEU A 247 -3.91 -17.46 -22.86
CA LEU A 247 -2.63 -17.84 -23.47
C LEU A 247 -1.60 -18.13 -22.37
N GLY A 248 -1.02 -19.30 -22.40
CA GLY A 248 0.00 -19.69 -21.43
C GLY A 248 -0.30 -21.02 -20.72
N PRO A 249 0.36 -21.29 -19.56
CA PRO A 249 1.45 -20.48 -19.01
C PRO A 249 2.73 -20.51 -19.86
N VAL A 250 3.52 -19.43 -19.75
CA VAL A 250 4.82 -19.33 -20.42
C VAL A 250 5.92 -19.01 -19.40
N ASP A 251 7.11 -19.54 -19.64
CA ASP A 251 8.30 -19.19 -18.84
C ASP A 251 8.64 -17.72 -19.04
N GLY A 252 8.50 -16.91 -17.97
CA GLY A 252 8.76 -15.48 -17.93
C GLY A 252 10.24 -15.10 -18.04
N HIS A 253 11.13 -16.09 -18.14
CA HIS A 253 12.55 -15.90 -18.40
C HIS A 253 12.95 -16.33 -19.82
N ASN A 254 11.99 -16.82 -20.61
CA ASN A 254 12.18 -17.14 -22.03
C ASN A 254 11.62 -16.02 -22.92
N MET A 255 12.43 -14.99 -23.15
CA MET A 255 12.04 -13.80 -23.92
C MET A 255 11.48 -14.11 -25.31
N ARG A 256 12.07 -15.10 -26.02
CA ARG A 256 11.58 -15.48 -27.38
C ARG A 256 10.16 -16.05 -27.35
N GLN A 257 9.85 -16.87 -26.36
CA GLN A 257 8.51 -17.43 -26.20
C GLN A 257 7.51 -16.34 -25.80
N MET A 258 7.87 -15.46 -24.86
CA MET A 258 7.02 -14.33 -24.45
C MET A 258 6.72 -13.38 -25.61
N MET A 259 7.74 -12.92 -26.35
CA MET A 259 7.55 -12.02 -27.50
C MET A 259 6.63 -12.65 -28.56
N ARG A 260 6.76 -13.95 -28.82
CA ARG A 260 5.87 -14.65 -29.71
C ARG A 260 4.42 -14.63 -29.21
N LEU A 261 4.24 -14.90 -27.91
CA LEU A 261 2.92 -14.95 -27.29
C LEU A 261 2.27 -13.56 -27.23
N PHE A 262 3.03 -12.51 -26.94
CA PHE A 262 2.54 -11.12 -26.97
C PHE A 262 2.14 -10.69 -28.39
N ASN A 263 2.91 -11.07 -29.41
CA ASN A 263 2.52 -10.83 -30.81
C ASN A 263 1.27 -11.62 -31.23
N GLU A 264 1.02 -12.80 -30.66
CA GLU A 264 -0.25 -13.52 -30.84
C GLU A 264 -1.39 -12.79 -30.11
N ALA A 265 -1.15 -12.34 -28.87
CA ALA A 265 -2.12 -11.59 -28.06
C ALA A 265 -2.56 -10.27 -28.73
N LYS A 266 -1.65 -9.54 -29.37
CA LYS A 266 -1.98 -8.32 -30.16
C LYS A 266 -2.98 -8.56 -31.29
N ARG A 267 -3.10 -9.80 -31.77
CA ARG A 267 -4.01 -10.18 -32.89
C ARG A 267 -5.34 -10.74 -32.42
N VAL A 268 -5.50 -10.99 -31.14
CA VAL A 268 -6.77 -11.48 -30.58
C VAL A 268 -7.81 -10.37 -30.66
N LYS A 269 -8.98 -10.68 -31.17
CA LYS A 269 -10.15 -9.80 -31.03
C LYS A 269 -10.81 -10.11 -29.71
N GLY A 270 -10.88 -9.10 -28.83
CA GLY A 270 -11.37 -9.24 -27.48
C GLY A 270 -10.26 -9.29 -26.42
N PRO A 271 -10.63 -9.48 -25.15
CA PRO A 271 -9.69 -9.51 -24.03
C PRO A 271 -8.90 -10.81 -24.01
N VAL A 272 -7.61 -10.70 -23.69
CA VAL A 272 -6.71 -11.85 -23.62
C VAL A 272 -5.85 -11.81 -22.35
N VAL A 273 -5.84 -12.90 -21.61
CA VAL A 273 -4.96 -13.12 -20.46
C VAL A 273 -3.72 -13.87 -20.92
N VAL A 274 -2.56 -13.27 -20.77
CA VAL A 274 -1.25 -13.89 -21.01
C VAL A 274 -0.64 -14.27 -19.66
N HIS A 275 -0.61 -15.56 -19.35
CA HIS A 275 -0.09 -16.06 -18.08
C HIS A 275 1.42 -16.30 -18.16
N VAL A 276 2.19 -15.58 -17.36
CA VAL A 276 3.66 -15.57 -17.35
C VAL A 276 4.17 -16.01 -15.99
N LEU A 277 4.98 -17.04 -15.95
CA LEU A 277 5.60 -17.57 -14.71
C LEU A 277 6.96 -16.91 -14.49
N THR A 278 7.12 -16.21 -13.37
CA THR A 278 8.39 -15.52 -13.01
C THR A 278 8.92 -15.98 -11.67
N GLU A 279 10.16 -15.58 -11.35
CA GLU A 279 10.83 -15.90 -10.09
C GLU A 279 11.31 -14.63 -9.40
N LYS A 280 10.74 -14.29 -8.24
CA LYS A 280 11.19 -13.16 -7.41
C LYS A 280 12.67 -13.31 -7.00
N GLY A 281 13.42 -12.22 -7.07
CA GLY A 281 14.81 -12.20 -6.64
C GLY A 281 15.78 -12.90 -7.60
N ARG A 282 15.36 -13.26 -8.83
CA ARG A 282 16.19 -13.95 -9.82
C ARG A 282 17.53 -13.25 -10.07
N GLY A 283 18.60 -14.04 -10.08
CA GLY A 283 19.96 -13.55 -10.31
C GLY A 283 20.66 -12.95 -9.08
N TYR A 284 19.95 -12.92 -7.92
CA TYR A 284 20.55 -12.49 -6.66
C TYR A 284 20.13 -13.41 -5.51
N GLU A 285 21.01 -14.29 -5.08
CA GLU A 285 20.71 -15.37 -4.14
C GLU A 285 20.11 -14.90 -2.80
N PRO A 286 20.60 -13.80 -2.16
CA PRO A 286 19.95 -13.30 -0.94
C PRO A 286 18.48 -12.92 -1.13
N ALA A 287 18.11 -12.35 -2.30
CA ALA A 287 16.73 -11.98 -2.60
C ALA A 287 15.86 -13.18 -2.99
N ARG A 288 16.44 -14.25 -3.55
CA ARG A 288 15.74 -15.51 -3.82
C ARG A 288 15.38 -16.25 -2.54
N GLN A 289 16.30 -16.27 -1.57
CA GLN A 289 16.09 -16.94 -0.28
C GLN A 289 15.16 -16.17 0.65
N ASN A 290 15.12 -14.84 0.55
CA ASN A 290 14.32 -13.98 1.42
C ASN A 290 13.57 -12.91 0.60
N PRO A 291 12.66 -13.29 -0.31
CA PRO A 291 11.97 -12.36 -1.20
C PRO A 291 11.11 -11.33 -0.45
N ASP A 292 10.59 -11.67 0.73
CA ASP A 292 9.81 -10.79 1.60
C ASP A 292 10.65 -9.60 2.09
N MET A 293 11.87 -9.86 2.58
CA MET A 293 12.79 -8.82 3.02
C MET A 293 13.17 -7.87 1.86
N PHE A 294 13.37 -8.42 0.66
CA PHE A 294 13.74 -7.66 -0.53
C PHE A 294 12.54 -7.14 -1.33
N HIS A 295 11.32 -7.34 -0.82
CA HIS A 295 10.13 -6.69 -1.39
C HIS A 295 10.22 -5.17 -1.23
N GLY A 296 10.67 -4.67 -0.05
CA GLY A 296 10.92 -3.25 0.20
C GLY A 296 12.06 -3.10 1.19
N ILE A 297 13.29 -3.06 0.70
CA ILE A 297 14.51 -3.02 1.53
C ILE A 297 15.11 -1.60 1.57
N GLY A 298 15.68 -1.23 2.72
CA GLY A 298 16.59 -0.08 2.83
C GLY A 298 17.97 -0.37 2.21
N PRO A 299 18.93 0.57 2.27
CA PRO A 299 20.31 0.32 1.84
C PRO A 299 20.90 -0.94 2.49
N PHE A 300 21.62 -1.76 1.70
CA PHE A 300 22.13 -3.05 2.15
C PHE A 300 23.52 -3.36 1.56
N ASP A 301 24.24 -4.28 2.20
CA ASP A 301 25.49 -4.82 1.69
C ASP A 301 25.23 -5.92 0.65
N ILE A 302 25.74 -5.74 -0.58
CA ILE A 302 25.45 -6.64 -1.71
C ILE A 302 25.96 -8.08 -1.44
N LYS A 303 27.09 -8.25 -0.73
CA LYS A 303 27.69 -9.58 -0.51
C LYS A 303 26.88 -10.41 0.47
N THR A 304 26.33 -9.77 1.49
CA THR A 304 25.63 -10.45 2.58
C THR A 304 24.10 -10.35 2.49
N GLY A 305 23.59 -9.40 1.71
CA GLY A 305 22.15 -9.07 1.66
C GLY A 305 21.62 -8.38 2.91
N LYS A 306 22.46 -8.05 3.89
CA LYS A 306 22.03 -7.47 5.17
C LYS A 306 21.87 -5.96 5.07
N PRO A 307 20.82 -5.37 5.68
CA PRO A 307 20.68 -3.92 5.78
C PRO A 307 21.91 -3.28 6.43
N THR A 308 22.35 -2.13 5.89
CA THR A 308 23.50 -1.38 6.44
C THR A 308 23.13 -0.62 7.70
N GLN A 309 21.88 -0.22 7.84
CA GLN A 309 21.36 0.43 9.05
C GLN A 309 20.87 -0.62 10.03
N LYS A 310 21.37 -0.57 11.25
CA LYS A 310 20.88 -1.41 12.35
C LYS A 310 19.69 -0.73 13.01
N LYS A 311 18.67 -1.50 13.33
CA LYS A 311 17.55 -1.05 14.15
C LYS A 311 18.06 -0.76 15.56
N VAL A 312 17.92 0.45 16.05
CA VAL A 312 18.45 0.91 17.34
C VAL A 312 17.49 0.59 18.48
N CYS A 313 16.20 0.71 18.22
CA CYS A 313 15.13 0.41 19.19
C CYS A 313 13.94 -0.26 18.46
N PRO A 314 12.99 -0.86 19.20
CA PRO A 314 11.76 -1.39 18.62
C PRO A 314 10.99 -0.30 17.89
N GLY A 315 10.42 -0.64 16.73
CA GLY A 315 9.47 0.23 16.04
C GLY A 315 8.06 0.12 16.64
N TYR A 316 7.18 1.05 16.29
CA TYR A 316 5.78 0.99 16.71
C TYR A 316 5.11 -0.34 16.32
N THR A 317 5.39 -0.86 15.13
CA THR A 317 4.91 -2.18 14.69
C THR A 317 5.37 -3.32 15.61
N ASP A 318 6.64 -3.28 16.11
CA ASP A 318 7.13 -4.31 17.04
C ASP A 318 6.45 -4.18 18.41
N VAL A 319 6.27 -2.94 18.89
CA VAL A 319 5.58 -2.66 20.16
C VAL A 319 4.14 -3.15 20.10
N PHE A 320 3.44 -2.86 18.99
CA PHE A 320 2.08 -3.36 18.74
C PHE A 320 2.02 -4.88 18.73
N ALA A 321 2.92 -5.54 17.98
CA ALA A 321 2.96 -7.00 17.86
C ALA A 321 3.16 -7.68 19.23
N ASP A 322 4.07 -7.14 20.06
CA ASP A 322 4.33 -7.65 21.40
C ASP A 322 3.15 -7.43 22.34
N ALA A 323 2.57 -6.23 22.32
CA ALA A 323 1.40 -5.90 23.13
C ALA A 323 0.18 -6.76 22.73
N LEU A 324 -0.07 -6.94 21.44
CA LEU A 324 -1.17 -7.77 20.94
C LEU A 324 -1.02 -9.22 21.39
N CYS A 325 0.19 -9.79 21.31
CA CYS A 325 0.46 -11.14 21.80
C CYS A 325 0.29 -11.28 23.32
N GLN A 326 0.57 -10.23 24.11
CA GLN A 326 0.32 -10.22 25.54
C GLN A 326 -1.17 -10.19 25.85
N VAL A 327 -1.90 -9.26 25.26
CA VAL A 327 -3.35 -9.12 25.44
C VAL A 327 -4.10 -10.38 24.97
N ALA A 328 -3.70 -10.98 23.84
CA ALA A 328 -4.31 -12.21 23.33
C ALA A 328 -4.07 -13.44 24.23
N ALA A 329 -3.05 -13.41 25.08
CA ALA A 329 -2.85 -14.46 26.08
C ALA A 329 -3.83 -14.35 27.26
N GLU A 330 -4.34 -13.15 27.52
CA GLU A 330 -5.32 -12.86 28.58
C GLU A 330 -6.77 -12.91 28.04
N GLU A 331 -6.97 -12.56 26.74
CA GLU A 331 -8.28 -12.53 26.09
C GLU A 331 -8.36 -13.62 24.99
N GLU A 332 -8.99 -14.73 25.33
CA GLU A 332 -9.11 -15.90 24.44
C GLU A 332 -9.95 -15.62 23.19
N LYS A 333 -10.86 -14.66 23.24
CA LYS A 333 -11.75 -14.29 22.13
C LYS A 333 -11.08 -13.34 21.12
N LEU A 334 -9.89 -12.83 21.42
CA LEU A 334 -9.19 -11.93 20.52
C LEU A 334 -8.64 -12.67 19.31
N VAL A 335 -8.94 -12.18 18.11
CA VAL A 335 -8.43 -12.69 16.83
C VAL A 335 -7.78 -11.56 16.05
N ALA A 336 -6.83 -11.90 15.17
CA ALA A 336 -6.10 -10.91 14.38
C ALA A 336 -6.26 -11.16 12.88
N ILE A 337 -6.48 -10.10 12.11
CA ILE A 337 -6.73 -10.12 10.67
C ILE A 337 -5.74 -9.17 9.99
N THR A 338 -5.20 -9.58 8.84
CA THR A 338 -4.42 -8.71 7.96
C THR A 338 -4.74 -9.01 6.50
N ALA A 339 -4.36 -8.08 5.61
CA ALA A 339 -4.54 -8.19 4.17
C ALA A 339 -3.16 -8.33 3.49
N ALA A 340 -2.62 -9.55 3.42
CA ALA A 340 -1.32 -9.92 2.83
C ALA A 340 -0.09 -9.21 3.44
N MET A 341 -0.19 -8.71 4.68
CA MET A 341 0.87 -7.92 5.33
C MET A 341 1.27 -8.44 6.72
N PRO A 342 1.40 -9.76 6.97
CA PRO A 342 1.70 -10.26 8.31
C PRO A 342 3.03 -9.77 8.88
N ASP A 343 4.08 -9.68 8.06
CA ASP A 343 5.38 -9.13 8.47
C ASP A 343 5.31 -7.62 8.68
N GLY A 344 4.67 -6.91 7.75
CA GLY A 344 4.58 -5.46 7.75
C GLY A 344 3.76 -4.86 8.89
N THR A 345 2.76 -5.57 9.38
CA THR A 345 1.91 -5.20 10.53
C THR A 345 2.34 -5.84 11.85
N GLY A 346 3.41 -6.67 11.83
CA GLY A 346 3.91 -7.39 12.99
C GLY A 346 3.10 -8.64 13.37
N LEU A 347 2.04 -8.97 12.63
CA LEU A 347 1.16 -10.11 12.93
C LEU A 347 1.79 -11.47 12.67
N LYS A 348 2.95 -11.56 12.02
CA LYS A 348 3.71 -12.82 11.89
C LYS A 348 4.02 -13.44 13.25
N LYS A 349 4.37 -12.63 14.25
CA LYS A 349 4.60 -13.09 15.62
C LYS A 349 3.32 -13.65 16.25
N PHE A 350 2.19 -12.98 16.01
CA PHE A 350 0.88 -13.43 16.45
C PHE A 350 0.49 -14.75 15.80
N SER A 351 0.65 -14.90 14.49
CA SER A 351 0.31 -16.11 13.73
C SER A 351 1.12 -17.34 14.18
N GLN A 352 2.37 -17.15 14.60
CA GLN A 352 3.19 -18.23 15.14
C GLN A 352 2.75 -18.68 16.53
N ARG A 353 2.23 -17.74 17.36
CA ARG A 353 1.82 -18.02 18.73
C ARG A 353 0.36 -18.48 18.83
N PHE A 354 -0.50 -17.96 17.96
CA PHE A 354 -1.95 -18.20 17.96
C PHE A 354 -2.46 -18.51 16.54
N PRO A 355 -2.01 -19.61 15.90
CA PRO A 355 -2.33 -19.90 14.49
C PRO A 355 -3.83 -19.99 14.20
N ASP A 356 -4.63 -20.55 15.13
CA ASP A 356 -6.08 -20.72 14.96
C ASP A 356 -6.88 -19.42 15.14
N ARG A 357 -6.22 -18.33 15.57
CA ARG A 357 -6.81 -17.01 15.79
C ARG A 357 -6.24 -15.94 14.85
N PHE A 358 -5.50 -16.36 13.84
CA PHE A 358 -4.91 -15.48 12.83
C PHE A 358 -5.51 -15.73 11.46
N PHE A 359 -5.86 -14.65 10.77
CA PHE A 359 -6.42 -14.66 9.43
C PHE A 359 -5.66 -13.71 8.50
N ASP A 360 -5.05 -14.27 7.46
CA ASP A 360 -4.56 -13.49 6.32
C ASP A 360 -5.56 -13.68 5.18
N VAL A 361 -6.21 -12.61 4.76
CA VAL A 361 -7.27 -12.66 3.74
C VAL A 361 -6.75 -12.41 2.31
N GLY A 362 -5.43 -12.25 2.11
CA GLY A 362 -4.85 -11.79 0.86
C GLY A 362 -4.99 -10.28 0.69
N ILE A 363 -4.74 -9.77 -0.52
CA ILE A 363 -4.89 -8.33 -0.80
C ILE A 363 -6.38 -8.02 -1.00
N ALA A 364 -7.13 -7.93 0.11
CA ALA A 364 -8.58 -7.79 0.14
C ALA A 364 -9.03 -7.05 1.42
N GLU A 365 -8.73 -5.75 1.49
CA GLU A 365 -8.98 -4.92 2.67
C GLU A 365 -10.47 -4.80 2.97
N GLU A 366 -11.32 -4.67 1.95
CA GLU A 366 -12.77 -4.61 2.07
C GLU A 366 -13.31 -5.89 2.72
N HIS A 367 -12.82 -7.04 2.22
CA HIS A 367 -13.19 -8.34 2.79
C HIS A 367 -12.71 -8.48 4.24
N ALA A 368 -11.50 -7.99 4.57
CA ALA A 368 -10.97 -8.03 5.93
C ALA A 368 -11.92 -7.35 6.93
N VAL A 369 -12.49 -6.19 6.56
CA VAL A 369 -13.38 -5.43 7.43
C VAL A 369 -14.76 -6.08 7.55
N SER A 370 -15.39 -6.48 6.44
CA SER A 370 -16.68 -7.19 6.50
C SER A 370 -16.56 -8.54 7.20
N PHE A 371 -15.43 -9.26 7.04
CA PHE A 371 -15.13 -10.48 7.76
C PHE A 371 -14.99 -10.24 9.27
N ALA A 372 -14.30 -9.14 9.65
CA ALA A 372 -14.21 -8.73 11.05
C ALA A 372 -15.58 -8.42 11.65
N ALA A 373 -16.48 -7.75 10.90
CA ALA A 373 -17.84 -7.50 11.35
C ALA A 373 -18.60 -8.81 11.63
N GLY A 374 -18.48 -9.80 10.74
CA GLY A 374 -19.05 -11.13 10.95
C GLY A 374 -18.49 -11.85 12.19
N LEU A 375 -17.19 -11.75 12.42
CA LEU A 375 -16.53 -12.31 13.60
C LEU A 375 -17.00 -11.64 14.89
N ALA A 376 -17.14 -10.30 14.89
CA ALA A 376 -17.66 -9.56 16.05
C ALA A 376 -19.10 -9.97 16.37
N LEU A 377 -19.97 -10.13 15.37
CA LEU A 377 -21.32 -10.66 15.54
C LEU A 377 -21.31 -12.10 16.06
N GLY A 378 -20.29 -12.88 15.72
CA GLY A 378 -20.05 -14.22 16.25
C GLY A 378 -19.53 -14.27 17.70
N GLY A 379 -19.28 -13.11 18.33
CA GLY A 379 -18.91 -12.98 19.74
C GLY A 379 -17.41 -13.06 20.02
N VAL A 380 -16.54 -12.84 19.02
CA VAL A 380 -15.09 -12.67 19.19
C VAL A 380 -14.68 -11.21 19.01
N VAL A 381 -13.46 -10.86 19.39
CA VAL A 381 -12.91 -9.49 19.32
C VAL A 381 -11.88 -9.43 18.19
N PRO A 382 -12.26 -8.99 16.99
CA PRO A 382 -11.34 -8.90 15.87
C PRO A 382 -10.46 -7.64 15.93
N VAL A 383 -9.16 -7.82 15.69
CA VAL A 383 -8.17 -6.77 15.48
C VAL A 383 -7.76 -6.80 14.02
N VAL A 384 -8.12 -5.76 13.27
CA VAL A 384 -7.79 -5.60 11.84
C VAL A 384 -6.54 -4.72 11.75
N ALA A 385 -5.39 -5.30 11.37
CA ALA A 385 -4.14 -4.58 11.23
C ALA A 385 -3.80 -4.37 9.75
N ILE A 386 -3.93 -3.13 9.29
CA ILE A 386 -3.73 -2.69 7.90
C ILE A 386 -3.03 -1.34 7.91
N TYR A 387 -2.26 -1.05 6.85
CA TYR A 387 -1.63 0.27 6.68
C TYR A 387 -2.67 1.35 6.44
N SER A 388 -2.44 2.54 7.00
CA SER A 388 -3.34 3.69 6.89
C SER A 388 -3.77 3.97 5.44
N SER A 389 -2.84 4.01 4.49
CA SER A 389 -3.14 4.27 3.07
C SER A 389 -3.94 3.15 2.40
N PHE A 390 -3.76 1.89 2.81
CA PHE A 390 -4.48 0.76 2.24
C PHE A 390 -5.87 0.57 2.85
N LEU A 391 -6.04 0.95 4.11
CA LEU A 391 -7.34 0.92 4.79
C LEU A 391 -8.37 1.86 4.13
N GLN A 392 -7.92 2.84 3.33
CA GLN A 392 -8.80 3.68 2.51
C GLN A 392 -9.77 2.88 1.64
N ARG A 393 -9.39 1.68 1.17
CA ARG A 393 -10.26 0.81 0.36
C ARG A 393 -11.49 0.33 1.11
N ALA A 394 -11.40 0.19 2.41
CA ALA A 394 -12.46 -0.37 3.25
C ALA A 394 -13.28 0.70 3.99
N VAL A 395 -13.25 1.95 3.54
CA VAL A 395 -14.00 3.07 4.19
C VAL A 395 -15.49 2.78 4.23
N ASP A 396 -16.08 2.27 3.16
CA ASP A 396 -17.50 1.89 3.11
C ASP A 396 -17.80 0.77 4.13
N GLN A 397 -17.00 -0.29 4.15
CA GLN A 397 -17.20 -1.42 5.06
C GLN A 397 -17.02 -1.02 6.53
N MET A 398 -16.08 -0.13 6.84
CA MET A 398 -15.94 0.43 8.19
C MET A 398 -17.18 1.21 8.60
N LEU A 399 -17.69 2.06 7.70
CA LEU A 399 -18.87 2.89 7.97
C LEU A 399 -20.13 2.04 8.07
N HIS A 400 -20.42 1.21 7.07
CA HIS A 400 -21.66 0.46 6.91
C HIS A 400 -21.69 -0.82 7.74
N ASP A 401 -20.65 -1.69 7.59
CA ASP A 401 -20.69 -3.00 8.21
C ASP A 401 -20.30 -2.99 9.69
N VAL A 402 -19.50 -2.00 10.12
CA VAL A 402 -18.98 -1.93 11.48
C VAL A 402 -19.64 -0.81 12.29
N CYS A 403 -19.50 0.48 11.86
CA CYS A 403 -19.95 1.62 12.67
C CYS A 403 -21.45 1.71 12.78
N MET A 404 -22.19 1.54 11.68
CA MET A 404 -23.66 1.58 11.68
C MET A 404 -24.25 0.52 12.61
N GLN A 405 -23.62 -0.65 12.69
CA GLN A 405 -24.02 -1.76 13.54
C GLN A 405 -23.40 -1.69 14.96
N LYS A 406 -22.55 -0.69 15.24
CA LYS A 406 -21.87 -0.48 16.54
C LYS A 406 -21.06 -1.70 16.98
N LEU A 407 -20.41 -2.40 16.04
CA LEU A 407 -19.69 -3.62 16.33
C LEU A 407 -18.33 -3.32 16.97
N HIS A 408 -17.95 -4.14 17.94
CA HIS A 408 -16.63 -4.05 18.57
C HIS A 408 -15.56 -4.66 17.65
N VAL A 409 -15.01 -3.82 16.78
CA VAL A 409 -13.88 -4.11 15.90
C VAL A 409 -12.76 -3.14 16.21
N ILE A 410 -11.54 -3.65 16.39
CA ILE A 410 -10.35 -2.83 16.65
C ILE A 410 -9.56 -2.70 15.35
N PHE A 411 -9.35 -1.47 14.91
CA PHE A 411 -8.52 -1.14 13.75
C PHE A 411 -7.13 -0.71 14.22
N ALA A 412 -6.11 -1.52 14.00
CA ALA A 412 -4.72 -1.17 14.20
C ALA A 412 -4.17 -0.56 12.91
N VAL A 413 -4.21 0.77 12.85
CA VAL A 413 -3.87 1.56 11.66
C VAL A 413 -2.37 1.86 11.66
N ASP A 414 -1.60 0.97 11.06
CA ASP A 414 -0.14 1.11 10.97
C ASP A 414 0.25 2.12 9.87
N ARG A 415 1.40 2.75 9.99
CA ARG A 415 1.94 3.74 9.04
C ARG A 415 1.04 4.97 8.88
N ALA A 416 0.43 5.42 9.97
CA ALA A 416 -0.30 6.68 10.00
C ALA A 416 0.66 7.88 9.92
N GLY A 417 0.24 8.94 9.24
CA GLY A 417 1.07 10.12 8.99
C GLY A 417 2.06 9.93 7.84
N LEU A 418 3.19 10.63 7.91
CA LEU A 418 4.20 10.60 6.86
C LEU A 418 5.02 9.29 6.93
N VAL A 419 5.10 8.58 5.81
CA VAL A 419 5.89 7.34 5.67
C VAL A 419 7.15 7.51 4.82
N GLY A 420 7.23 8.57 4.02
CA GLY A 420 8.43 9.03 3.36
C GLY A 420 8.66 8.49 1.96
N ALA A 421 9.51 7.50 1.84
CA ALA A 421 10.16 7.12 0.57
C ALA A 421 9.23 6.60 -0.55
N ASP A 422 8.01 6.15 -0.24
CA ASP A 422 7.05 5.63 -1.21
C ASP A 422 6.04 6.68 -1.71
N GLY A 423 6.08 7.89 -1.13
CA GLY A 423 5.41 9.08 -1.63
C GLY A 423 3.90 9.07 -1.55
N GLU A 424 3.27 9.78 -2.46
CA GLU A 424 1.85 10.15 -2.47
C GLU A 424 0.91 8.97 -2.27
N THR A 425 1.27 7.81 -2.82
CA THR A 425 0.43 6.61 -2.80
C THR A 425 0.48 5.85 -1.47
N HIS A 426 1.46 6.15 -0.62
CA HIS A 426 1.69 5.42 0.63
C HIS A 426 1.65 6.30 1.88
N GLN A 427 1.61 7.64 1.76
CA GLN A 427 1.47 8.53 2.91
C GLN A 427 0.14 8.24 3.64
N GLY A 428 0.22 8.00 4.96
CA GLY A 428 -0.93 7.71 5.81
C GLY A 428 -1.54 8.97 6.43
N ASN A 429 -1.78 10.00 5.62
CA ASN A 429 -2.14 11.34 6.08
C ASN A 429 -3.62 11.71 5.86
N PHE A 430 -4.48 10.72 5.60
CA PHE A 430 -5.93 10.91 5.41
C PHE A 430 -6.77 10.17 6.44
N ASP A 431 -6.16 9.31 7.27
CA ASP A 431 -6.87 8.39 8.15
C ASP A 431 -7.71 9.10 9.23
N ILE A 432 -7.21 10.18 9.83
CA ILE A 432 -7.99 10.97 10.77
C ILE A 432 -9.26 11.50 10.10
N SER A 433 -9.14 12.01 8.87
CA SER A 433 -10.26 12.61 8.15
C SER A 433 -11.36 11.58 7.88
N TYR A 434 -11.03 10.42 7.29
CA TYR A 434 -12.06 9.42 6.98
C TYR A 434 -12.57 8.65 8.19
N LEU A 435 -11.75 8.46 9.24
CA LEU A 435 -12.22 7.83 10.49
C LEU A 435 -13.13 8.75 11.30
N SER A 436 -12.81 10.04 11.34
CA SER A 436 -13.57 11.02 12.12
C SER A 436 -15.00 11.23 11.60
N MET A 437 -15.24 11.08 10.29
CA MET A 437 -16.58 11.23 9.73
C MET A 437 -17.55 10.10 10.13
N MET A 438 -17.03 8.94 10.62
CA MET A 438 -17.84 7.76 10.91
C MET A 438 -18.53 7.88 12.27
N PRO A 439 -19.88 7.86 12.36
CA PRO A 439 -20.57 7.88 13.66
C PRO A 439 -20.17 6.68 14.53
N GLY A 440 -19.93 6.93 15.82
CA GLY A 440 -19.61 5.87 16.79
C GLY A 440 -18.18 5.35 16.75
N MET A 441 -17.37 5.72 15.77
CA MET A 441 -15.94 5.36 15.74
C MET A 441 -15.18 6.10 16.84
N THR A 442 -14.40 5.38 17.64
CA THR A 442 -13.39 5.95 18.53
C THR A 442 -12.04 6.00 17.82
N VAL A 443 -11.35 7.14 17.83
CA VAL A 443 -10.07 7.33 17.14
C VAL A 443 -9.01 7.80 18.11
N MET A 444 -7.93 7.02 18.25
CA MET A 444 -6.83 7.26 19.19
C MET A 444 -5.47 7.30 18.49
N ALA A 445 -4.54 8.07 19.06
CA ALA A 445 -3.15 8.16 18.60
C ALA A 445 -2.19 8.22 19.80
N PRO A 446 -1.33 7.21 20.00
CA PRO A 446 -0.41 7.16 21.13
C PRO A 446 0.78 8.11 20.96
N LYS A 447 1.21 8.74 22.05
CA LYS A 447 2.43 9.58 22.08
C LYS A 447 3.72 8.76 22.04
N ASN A 448 3.74 7.57 22.65
CA ASN A 448 4.94 6.75 22.80
C ASN A 448 4.62 5.24 22.86
N ASP A 449 5.64 4.43 23.08
CA ASP A 449 5.54 2.96 23.13
C ASP A 449 4.69 2.46 24.31
N TRP A 450 4.74 3.12 25.47
CA TRP A 450 3.92 2.77 26.63
C TRP A 450 2.44 3.00 26.34
N GLU A 451 2.10 4.17 25.80
CA GLU A 451 0.72 4.56 25.55
C GLU A 451 0.06 3.70 24.47
N LEU A 452 0.82 3.24 23.44
CA LEU A 452 0.31 2.29 22.45
C LEU A 452 -0.17 0.98 23.10
N LYS A 453 0.59 0.47 24.08
CA LYS A 453 0.23 -0.76 24.83
C LYS A 453 -1.04 -0.55 25.65
N GLU A 454 -1.14 0.59 26.32
CA GLU A 454 -2.32 0.93 27.14
C GLU A 454 -3.56 1.19 26.28
N MET A 455 -3.41 1.87 25.14
CA MET A 455 -4.51 2.06 24.19
C MET A 455 -5.04 0.73 23.62
N LEU A 456 -4.17 -0.25 23.38
CA LEU A 456 -4.60 -1.57 22.96
C LEU A 456 -5.39 -2.29 24.06
N ARG A 457 -4.91 -2.24 25.33
CA ARG A 457 -5.64 -2.77 26.48
C ARG A 457 -6.99 -2.10 26.68
N PHE A 458 -7.04 -0.78 26.48
CA PHE A 458 -8.28 -0.01 26.51
C PHE A 458 -9.23 -0.44 25.39
N ALA A 459 -8.73 -0.56 24.15
CA ALA A 459 -9.54 -0.91 22.98
C ALA A 459 -10.22 -2.27 23.11
N VAL A 460 -9.54 -3.25 23.70
CA VAL A 460 -10.11 -4.62 23.92
C VAL A 460 -11.28 -4.60 24.91
N LYS A 461 -11.36 -3.61 25.78
CA LYS A 461 -12.43 -3.47 26.80
C LYS A 461 -13.48 -2.42 26.40
N ALA A 462 -13.29 -1.72 25.31
CA ALA A 462 -14.19 -0.67 24.87
C ALA A 462 -15.48 -1.27 24.26
N ASP A 463 -16.53 -0.46 24.25
CA ASP A 463 -17.75 -0.77 23.50
C ASP A 463 -17.72 -0.10 22.12
N GLY A 464 -18.03 -0.84 21.07
CA GLY A 464 -18.09 -0.34 19.70
C GLY A 464 -16.71 -0.28 19.00
N PRO A 465 -16.65 0.34 17.80
CA PRO A 465 -15.46 0.35 16.95
C PRO A 465 -14.38 1.31 17.47
N VAL A 466 -13.12 0.85 17.46
CA VAL A 466 -11.97 1.61 17.92
C VAL A 466 -10.85 1.56 16.88
N ALA A 467 -10.31 2.71 16.50
CA ALA A 467 -9.12 2.83 15.68
C ALA A 467 -7.94 3.38 16.51
N ILE A 468 -6.81 2.67 16.49
CA ILE A 468 -5.54 3.10 17.07
C ILE A 468 -4.58 3.36 15.90
N ARG A 469 -4.22 4.61 15.66
CA ARG A 469 -3.31 4.99 14.59
C ARG A 469 -1.90 5.25 15.12
N TYR A 470 -0.88 4.66 14.52
CA TYR A 470 0.51 4.82 14.92
C TYR A 470 1.45 4.89 13.71
N PRO A 471 2.58 5.63 13.81
CA PRO A 471 3.43 5.90 12.67
C PRO A 471 4.36 4.73 12.32
N ARG A 472 4.97 4.81 11.16
CA ARG A 472 6.11 3.98 10.76
C ARG A 472 7.38 4.46 11.48
N GLY A 473 8.25 3.54 11.87
CA GLY A 473 9.57 3.84 12.40
C GLY A 473 9.75 3.50 13.86
N ASN A 474 10.78 4.07 14.47
CA ASN A 474 11.13 3.84 15.87
C ASN A 474 10.03 4.34 16.79
N ALA A 475 9.68 3.55 17.81
CA ALA A 475 8.74 4.00 18.81
C ALA A 475 9.42 5.02 19.73
N TYR A 476 8.75 6.17 19.94
CA TYR A 476 9.23 7.19 20.85
C TYR A 476 9.23 6.64 22.29
N GLN A 477 10.34 6.85 23.00
CA GLN A 477 10.56 6.36 24.34
C GLN A 477 10.70 7.49 25.38
N GLY A 478 10.44 8.73 24.98
CA GLY A 478 10.38 9.88 25.90
C GLY A 478 9.03 9.98 26.61
N LEU A 479 8.93 10.91 27.55
CA LEU A 479 7.73 11.22 28.35
C LEU A 479 7.17 10.00 29.11
N GLN A 480 8.06 9.11 29.57
CA GLN A 480 7.69 7.90 30.31
C GLN A 480 7.21 8.20 31.75
N GLU A 481 7.50 9.37 32.24
CA GLU A 481 7.01 9.89 33.56
C GLU A 481 5.50 10.19 33.53
N TYR A 482 4.93 10.38 32.32
CA TYR A 482 3.50 10.66 32.16
C TYR A 482 2.77 9.36 31.77
N GLN A 483 2.14 8.75 32.79
CA GLN A 483 1.44 7.45 32.65
C GLN A 483 0.04 7.48 33.27
N THR A 484 -0.72 8.54 33.00
CA THR A 484 -2.12 8.56 33.43
C THR A 484 -2.94 7.51 32.65
N ALA A 485 -3.92 6.90 33.32
CA ALA A 485 -4.78 5.89 32.71
C ALA A 485 -5.43 6.45 31.42
N VAL A 486 -5.58 5.57 30.42
CA VAL A 486 -6.32 5.89 29.18
C VAL A 486 -7.81 5.77 29.48
N GLU A 487 -8.50 6.90 29.45
CA GLU A 487 -9.95 6.99 29.66
C GLU A 487 -10.62 7.55 28.39
N MET A 488 -11.84 7.07 28.10
CA MET A 488 -12.58 7.47 26.89
C MET A 488 -12.69 8.99 26.76
N GLY A 489 -12.17 9.53 25.65
CA GLY A 489 -12.24 10.94 25.32
C GLY A 489 -11.46 11.86 26.25
N LYS A 490 -10.48 11.35 27.00
CA LYS A 490 -9.65 12.16 27.91
C LYS A 490 -8.25 12.36 27.38
N SER A 491 -7.86 13.62 27.31
CA SER A 491 -6.50 14.05 27.01
C SER A 491 -5.62 14.01 28.27
N GLU A 492 -4.32 14.14 28.11
CA GLU A 492 -3.34 14.20 29.22
C GLU A 492 -2.60 15.54 29.18
N VAL A 493 -2.72 16.33 30.24
CA VAL A 493 -1.99 17.58 30.37
C VAL A 493 -0.57 17.27 30.87
N LEU A 494 0.43 17.51 30.02
CA LEU A 494 1.84 17.24 30.28
C LEU A 494 2.49 18.43 31.02
N HIS A 495 2.07 19.66 30.72
CA HIS A 495 2.49 20.89 31.41
C HIS A 495 1.33 21.88 31.40
N SER A 496 1.16 22.59 32.52
CA SER A 496 0.16 23.65 32.67
C SER A 496 0.85 25.02 32.65
N GLY A 497 0.61 25.77 31.61
CA GLY A 497 1.08 27.14 31.43
C GLY A 497 -0.08 28.12 31.25
N CYS A 498 0.15 29.20 30.53
CA CYS A 498 -0.86 30.24 30.33
C CYS A 498 -0.79 30.82 28.90
N LYS A 499 -1.84 31.50 28.47
CA LYS A 499 -2.01 32.21 27.18
C LYS A 499 -2.05 31.32 25.94
N VAL A 500 -1.13 30.37 25.78
CA VAL A 500 -1.03 29.48 24.63
C VAL A 500 -1.22 28.04 25.11
N ALA A 501 -2.12 27.30 24.47
CA ALA A 501 -2.25 25.85 24.65
C ALA A 501 -1.82 25.12 23.39
N VAL A 502 -0.86 24.20 23.49
CA VAL A 502 -0.37 23.36 22.41
C VAL A 502 -0.95 21.95 22.57
N LEU A 503 -1.86 21.58 21.68
CA LEU A 503 -2.56 20.30 21.64
C LEU A 503 -1.91 19.43 20.57
N ALA A 504 -1.10 18.48 20.99
CA ALA A 504 -0.35 17.60 20.09
C ALA A 504 -0.96 16.20 20.00
N LEU A 505 -1.02 15.65 18.80
CA LEU A 505 -1.63 14.36 18.53
C LEU A 505 -0.60 13.32 18.06
N GLY A 506 -0.53 12.19 18.77
CA GLY A 506 0.27 11.03 18.38
C GLY A 506 1.76 11.35 18.21
N SER A 507 2.33 11.07 17.02
CA SER A 507 3.74 11.33 16.70
C SER A 507 4.17 12.80 16.86
N MET A 508 3.23 13.73 16.79
CA MET A 508 3.54 15.15 16.95
C MET A 508 3.79 15.57 18.41
N VAL A 509 3.50 14.70 19.38
CA VAL A 509 3.79 14.97 20.80
C VAL A 509 5.30 15.08 21.06
N GLU A 510 6.11 14.21 20.45
CA GLU A 510 7.58 14.29 20.49
C GLU A 510 8.07 15.65 19.98
N ILE A 511 7.60 16.08 18.82
CA ILE A 511 7.99 17.36 18.21
C ILE A 511 7.50 18.56 19.04
N CYS A 512 6.28 18.48 19.58
CA CYS A 512 5.73 19.56 20.38
C CYS A 512 6.40 19.68 21.76
N ALA A 513 7.03 18.66 22.29
CA ALA A 513 7.89 18.78 23.47
C ALA A 513 9.06 19.72 23.21
N GLU A 514 9.69 19.63 22.01
CA GLU A 514 10.72 20.58 21.58
C GLU A 514 10.15 21.99 21.39
N VAL A 515 8.98 22.11 20.73
CA VAL A 515 8.28 23.40 20.54
C VAL A 515 8.06 24.10 21.88
N CYS A 516 7.48 23.41 22.86
CA CYS A 516 7.20 23.99 24.19
C CYS A 516 8.50 24.39 24.91
N SER A 517 9.57 23.60 24.78
CA SER A 517 10.88 23.94 25.32
C SER A 517 11.47 25.22 24.68
N GLU A 518 11.31 25.40 23.38
CA GLU A 518 11.74 26.62 22.69
C GLU A 518 10.91 27.84 23.08
N LEU A 519 9.59 27.70 23.15
CA LEU A 519 8.70 28.76 23.61
C LEU A 519 9.03 29.22 25.02
N GLN A 520 9.34 28.29 25.94
CA GLN A 520 9.72 28.59 27.32
C GLN A 520 11.02 29.40 27.41
N LYS A 521 12.03 29.10 26.55
CA LYS A 521 13.29 29.89 26.48
C LYS A 521 13.03 31.35 26.12
N GLU A 522 11.95 31.61 25.40
CA GLU A 522 11.54 32.96 24.98
C GLU A 522 10.48 33.58 25.90
N GLY A 523 10.24 32.98 27.06
CA GLY A 523 9.32 33.50 28.08
C GLY A 523 7.85 33.24 27.81
N ILE A 524 7.52 32.33 26.87
CA ILE A 524 6.16 31.87 26.58
C ILE A 524 5.95 30.56 27.31
N ASP A 525 5.30 30.62 28.49
CA ASP A 525 4.92 29.43 29.25
C ASP A 525 3.61 28.88 28.73
N SER A 526 3.68 27.84 27.86
CA SER A 526 2.53 27.24 27.18
C SER A 526 2.01 26.01 27.89
N THR A 527 0.68 25.84 27.94
CA THR A 527 0.08 24.54 28.30
C THR A 527 0.39 23.53 27.22
N PHE A 528 0.91 22.37 27.62
CA PHE A 528 1.22 21.26 26.68
C PHE A 528 0.31 20.06 26.94
N VAL A 529 -0.40 19.62 25.90
CA VAL A 529 -1.41 18.57 25.99
C VAL A 529 -1.11 17.45 24.98
N ASN A 530 -1.07 16.22 25.48
CA ASN A 530 -1.19 15.01 24.68
C ASN A 530 -2.68 14.70 24.46
N VAL A 531 -3.15 14.86 23.25
CA VAL A 531 -4.59 14.78 22.90
C VAL A 531 -5.15 13.37 23.07
N ARG A 532 -4.38 12.33 22.76
CA ARG A 532 -4.79 10.92 22.81
C ARG A 532 -5.96 10.55 21.89
N PHE A 533 -7.10 11.24 22.02
CA PHE A 533 -8.33 10.99 21.29
C PHE A 533 -8.63 12.08 20.26
N VAL A 534 -8.68 11.70 19.01
CA VAL A 534 -9.25 12.56 17.96
C VAL A 534 -10.77 12.59 18.11
N LYS A 535 -11.35 11.42 18.45
CA LYS A 535 -12.80 11.24 18.62
C LYS A 535 -13.06 10.18 19.70
N PRO A 536 -13.89 10.50 20.69
CA PRO A 536 -14.53 11.82 20.90
C PRO A 536 -13.51 12.89 21.35
N LEU A 537 -13.82 14.17 21.06
CA LEU A 537 -13.06 15.31 21.59
C LEU A 537 -13.19 15.42 23.10
N ASP A 538 -12.10 15.84 23.78
CA ASP A 538 -12.14 16.22 25.20
C ASP A 538 -12.70 17.64 25.36
N THR A 539 -14.01 17.78 25.21
CA THR A 539 -14.69 19.07 25.29
C THR A 539 -14.52 19.72 26.66
N ALA A 540 -14.45 18.92 27.73
CA ALA A 540 -14.25 19.45 29.09
C ALA A 540 -12.88 20.13 29.23
N LEU A 541 -11.82 19.56 28.64
CA LEU A 541 -10.51 20.21 28.60
C LEU A 541 -10.53 21.44 27.69
N LEU A 542 -11.17 21.39 26.54
CA LEU A 542 -11.29 22.54 25.65
C LEU A 542 -12.01 23.72 26.34
N ASP A 543 -13.08 23.48 27.10
CA ASP A 543 -13.78 24.49 27.90
C ASP A 543 -12.88 25.08 29.02
N GLN A 544 -12.03 24.25 29.62
CA GLN A 544 -11.07 24.71 30.62
C GLN A 544 -9.99 25.58 29.96
N LEU A 545 -9.45 25.19 28.83
CA LEU A 545 -8.44 25.92 28.08
C LEU A 545 -8.97 27.28 27.62
N ALA A 546 -10.20 27.35 27.15
CA ALA A 546 -10.85 28.57 26.70
C ALA A 546 -10.94 29.65 27.80
N ARG A 547 -10.98 29.29 29.09
CA ARG A 547 -11.02 30.23 30.20
C ARG A 547 -9.67 30.89 30.50
N ASN A 548 -8.57 30.21 30.17
CA ASN A 548 -7.23 30.61 30.65
C ASN A 548 -6.25 30.90 29.48
N HIS A 549 -6.65 30.63 28.23
CA HIS A 549 -5.81 30.79 27.07
C HIS A 549 -6.48 31.66 26.03
N SER A 550 -5.69 32.43 25.29
CA SER A 550 -6.16 33.23 24.15
C SER A 550 -5.87 32.57 22.80
N LEU A 551 -4.96 31.60 22.80
CA LEU A 551 -4.56 30.86 21.60
C LEU A 551 -4.51 29.35 21.89
N VAL A 552 -5.22 28.57 21.09
CA VAL A 552 -5.15 27.10 21.04
C VAL A 552 -4.46 26.69 19.74
N VAL A 553 -3.39 25.94 19.85
CA VAL A 553 -2.63 25.43 18.69
C VAL A 553 -2.84 23.93 18.62
N THR A 554 -3.37 23.42 17.52
CA THR A 554 -3.50 21.98 17.29
C THR A 554 -2.43 21.51 16.33
N VAL A 555 -1.78 20.38 16.63
CA VAL A 555 -0.67 19.85 15.81
C VAL A 555 -0.91 18.39 15.49
N GLU A 556 -1.04 18.09 14.18
CA GLU A 556 -1.36 16.76 13.69
C GLU A 556 -0.60 16.41 12.39
N GLU A 557 -0.30 15.15 12.20
CA GLU A 557 0.27 14.61 10.95
C GLU A 557 -0.85 13.98 10.10
N ASN A 558 -1.78 14.84 9.65
CA ASN A 558 -2.92 14.55 8.79
C ASN A 558 -3.19 15.78 7.91
N VAL A 559 -3.91 15.61 6.80
CA VAL A 559 -4.40 16.76 6.03
C VAL A 559 -5.35 17.59 6.88
N GLN A 560 -5.32 18.92 6.65
CA GLN A 560 -6.14 19.86 7.43
C GLN A 560 -7.64 19.56 7.31
N ASN A 561 -8.09 19.21 6.10
CA ASN A 561 -9.50 18.96 5.81
C ASN A 561 -9.99 17.68 6.51
N GLY A 562 -10.98 17.82 7.39
CA GLY A 562 -11.52 16.74 8.22
C GLY A 562 -10.59 16.31 9.37
N GLY A 563 -9.45 16.98 9.58
CA GLY A 563 -8.49 16.70 10.63
C GLY A 563 -8.96 17.09 12.03
N PHE A 564 -8.13 16.78 13.01
CA PHE A 564 -8.35 17.11 14.42
C PHE A 564 -8.46 18.62 14.64
N GLY A 565 -7.54 19.40 14.05
CA GLY A 565 -7.55 20.85 14.18
C GLY A 565 -8.83 21.50 13.67
N GLN A 566 -9.40 20.99 12.57
CA GLN A 566 -10.67 21.50 12.07
C GLN A 566 -11.85 21.22 13.00
N GLN A 567 -11.86 20.04 13.65
CA GLN A 567 -12.87 19.70 14.66
C GLN A 567 -12.79 20.62 15.88
N VAL A 568 -11.56 20.91 16.35
CA VAL A 568 -11.33 21.87 17.45
C VAL A 568 -11.76 23.28 17.05
N CYS A 569 -11.45 23.73 15.82
CA CYS A 569 -11.94 25.02 15.31
C CYS A 569 -13.47 25.12 15.38
N GLY A 570 -14.17 24.10 14.88
CA GLY A 570 -15.64 24.09 14.92
C GLY A 570 -16.20 24.14 16.32
N TYR A 571 -15.64 23.35 17.23
CA TYR A 571 -16.06 23.36 18.64
C TYR A 571 -15.83 24.71 19.32
N MET A 572 -14.63 25.30 19.13
CA MET A 572 -14.30 26.59 19.74
C MET A 572 -15.13 27.74 19.16
N GLU A 573 -15.38 27.75 17.87
CA GLU A 573 -16.23 28.80 17.25
C GLU A 573 -17.67 28.73 17.76
N GLU A 574 -18.21 27.53 17.98
CA GLU A 574 -19.57 27.31 18.47
C GLU A 574 -19.71 27.67 19.96
N HIS A 575 -18.73 27.28 20.81
CA HIS A 575 -18.88 27.35 22.27
C HIS A 575 -18.05 28.47 22.93
N HIS A 576 -16.96 28.91 22.31
CA HIS A 576 -16.02 29.89 22.84
C HIS A 576 -15.56 30.88 21.75
N PRO A 577 -16.50 31.59 21.09
CA PRO A 577 -16.15 32.55 20.06
C PRO A 577 -15.24 33.64 20.63
N GLY A 578 -14.12 33.89 19.99
CA GLY A 578 -13.08 34.81 20.45
C GLY A 578 -11.80 34.13 20.92
N ILE A 579 -11.79 32.81 21.10
CA ILE A 579 -10.55 32.04 21.26
C ILE A 579 -9.98 31.74 19.86
N GLN A 580 -8.77 32.19 19.62
CA GLN A 580 -8.11 31.88 18.36
C GLN A 580 -7.63 30.43 18.35
N VAL A 581 -7.92 29.71 17.25
CA VAL A 581 -7.35 28.38 17.01
C VAL A 581 -6.40 28.44 15.83
N LEU A 582 -5.18 27.91 16.03
CA LEU A 582 -4.17 27.75 14.97
C LEU A 582 -4.02 26.27 14.65
N PRO A 583 -4.64 25.76 13.57
CA PRO A 583 -4.37 24.41 13.10
C PRO A 583 -3.00 24.34 12.42
N VAL A 584 -2.17 23.39 12.86
CA VAL A 584 -0.91 23.02 12.22
C VAL A 584 -1.04 21.59 11.73
N ALA A 585 -1.24 21.44 10.44
CA ALA A 585 -1.56 20.19 9.77
C ALA A 585 -0.93 20.17 8.35
N ILE A 586 -1.02 19.06 7.67
CA ILE A 586 -0.59 18.93 6.27
C ILE A 586 -1.57 19.75 5.40
N PRO A 587 -1.08 20.67 4.56
CA PRO A 587 -1.94 21.44 3.66
C PRO A 587 -2.64 20.55 2.64
N ASP A 588 -3.70 21.08 1.99
CA ASP A 588 -4.51 20.38 0.99
C ASP A 588 -3.72 20.11 -0.30
N ARG A 589 -2.82 19.14 -0.23
CA ARG A 589 -2.02 18.64 -1.34
C ARG A 589 -1.48 17.24 -1.07
N PHE A 590 -1.19 16.48 -2.12
CA PHE A 590 -0.45 15.24 -2.00
C PHE A 590 1.01 15.51 -1.63
N VAL A 591 1.55 14.69 -0.72
CA VAL A 591 2.91 14.83 -0.21
C VAL A 591 3.83 13.88 -1.00
N PRO A 592 4.84 14.40 -1.71
CA PRO A 592 5.74 13.60 -2.52
C PRO A 592 6.63 12.66 -1.67
N HIS A 593 7.38 11.80 -2.35
CA HIS A 593 8.36 10.95 -1.68
C HIS A 593 9.57 11.77 -1.19
N GLY A 594 10.14 11.35 -0.04
CA GLY A 594 11.29 12.01 0.59
C GLY A 594 11.58 11.46 1.98
N GLY A 595 12.58 12.00 2.65
CA GLY A 595 12.82 11.72 4.07
C GLY A 595 11.74 12.36 4.95
N VAL A 596 11.24 11.66 5.96
CA VAL A 596 10.14 12.17 6.81
C VAL A 596 10.49 13.53 7.44
N ASP A 597 11.69 13.68 7.98
CA ASP A 597 12.10 14.95 8.62
C ASP A 597 12.18 16.10 7.60
N SER A 598 12.67 15.84 6.39
CA SER A 598 12.68 16.82 5.30
C SER A 598 11.27 17.22 4.90
N LEU A 599 10.36 16.24 4.77
CA LEU A 599 8.96 16.49 4.46
C LEU A 599 8.27 17.33 5.56
N ARG A 600 8.56 17.06 6.85
CA ARG A 600 8.07 17.87 7.97
C ARG A 600 8.53 19.32 7.88
N VAL A 601 9.80 19.55 7.52
CA VAL A 601 10.30 20.92 7.31
C VAL A 601 9.54 21.62 6.19
N GLN A 602 9.36 20.99 5.03
CA GLN A 602 8.64 21.56 3.89
C GLN A 602 7.16 21.84 4.16
N LEU A 603 6.55 21.03 5.01
CA LEU A 603 5.14 21.16 5.39
C LEU A 603 4.93 22.13 6.55
N GLY A 604 6.02 22.66 7.15
CA GLY A 604 5.96 23.53 8.31
C GLY A 604 5.53 22.81 9.59
N LEU A 605 5.85 21.51 9.70
CA LEU A 605 5.57 20.62 10.83
C LEU A 605 6.83 20.34 11.68
N SER A 606 7.96 20.98 11.40
CA SER A 606 9.15 20.91 12.25
C SER A 606 8.99 21.78 13.51
N ALA A 607 9.69 21.44 14.60
CA ALA A 607 9.62 22.16 15.85
C ALA A 607 9.85 23.68 15.67
N ASN A 608 10.91 24.06 14.96
CA ASN A 608 11.23 25.47 14.66
C ASN A 608 10.09 26.16 13.90
N ALA A 609 9.55 25.53 12.85
CA ALA A 609 8.49 26.15 12.05
C ALA A 609 7.20 26.37 12.85
N ILE A 610 6.86 25.42 13.72
CA ILE A 610 5.68 25.50 14.59
C ILE A 610 5.91 26.61 15.64
N ALA A 611 7.07 26.63 16.32
CA ALA A 611 7.39 27.65 17.30
C ALA A 611 7.34 29.05 16.70
N GLU A 612 7.91 29.27 15.50
CA GLU A 612 7.87 30.56 14.81
C GLU A 612 6.43 31.00 14.44
N LYS A 613 5.57 30.08 14.01
CA LYS A 613 4.15 30.38 13.75
C LYS A 613 3.45 30.85 15.03
N ILE A 614 3.70 30.17 16.16
CA ILE A 614 3.11 30.52 17.46
C ILE A 614 3.60 31.90 17.93
N LYS A 615 4.91 32.18 17.86
CA LYS A 615 5.51 33.45 18.23
C LYS A 615 4.92 34.62 17.45
N LYS A 616 4.82 34.47 16.12
CA LYS A 616 4.26 35.50 15.24
C LYS A 616 2.83 35.88 15.62
N ILE A 617 2.01 34.90 15.98
CA ILE A 617 0.62 35.15 16.39
C ILE A 617 0.59 35.76 17.81
N SER A 618 1.38 35.22 18.74
CA SER A 618 1.43 35.70 20.11
C SER A 618 1.94 37.17 20.24
N SER A 619 2.86 37.60 19.34
CA SER A 619 3.36 38.99 19.34
C SER A 619 2.34 39.97 18.79
N SER A 620 1.54 39.60 17.79
CA SER A 620 0.47 40.47 17.27
C SER A 620 -0.63 40.75 18.30
N TYR A 621 -0.85 39.88 19.28
CA TYR A 621 -1.78 40.12 20.40
C TYR A 621 -1.25 41.10 21.44
N SER A 622 0.08 41.16 21.63
CA SER A 622 0.67 42.10 22.57
C SER A 622 0.69 43.55 22.08
N GLU A 623 0.63 43.76 20.78
CA GLU A 623 0.55 45.09 20.15
C GLU A 623 -0.88 45.63 20.07
N GLY A 624 -1.88 44.75 19.80
CA GLY A 624 -3.29 45.13 19.68
C GLY A 624 -4.00 45.44 21.02
N ILE A 625 -3.35 45.14 22.17
CA ILE A 625 -3.86 45.51 23.52
C ILE A 625 -3.27 46.86 23.97
N ARG A 626 -2.36 47.47 23.20
CA ARG A 626 -1.74 48.77 23.53
C ARG A 626 -2.36 49.96 22.78
N GLU A 627 -3.32 49.73 21.91
CA GLU A 627 -4.18 50.76 21.31
C GLU A 627 -5.59 50.72 21.96
#